data_a6ca1c6582a0a5a1097ff3af8d35b555
#
_entry.id   a6ca1c6582a0a5a1097ff3af8d35b555
#
_cell.length_a   1.000
_cell.length_b   1.000
_cell.length_c   1.000
_cell.angle_alpha   90.00
_cell.angle_beta   90.00
_cell.angle_gamma   90.00
#
_symmetry.space_group_name_H-M   'P 1'
#
loop_
_entity.id
_entity.type
_entity.pdbx_description
1 polymer ?
#
loop_
_entity_poly.entity_id
_entity_poly.type
_entity_poly.pdbx_seq_one_letter_code
_entity_poly.pdbx_strand_id
1 'polypeptide(L)'
;VWFAAGQSNMELQIVAGSPRSRDGNGLLLTSMARLPYVRFAKNRKTWSVAPTNAAYAGWQRFEPASFAIVKSPASALSALAFYYARELYLALDIPIGIVDSSWGGTNIDAWTPREGYDLHPELAPGKYPVTANWNPSLAKGAISGGCQQPTVIYNAQLAPVAPFAVRGAIWYQGEHNTNHEDEVPTYAARMHALHDGWKKTFENPDFKLYFVQIAQYWCGDDEKRLDRWFDVQRQQEKFAEEEPNAGMAVTSDVRSWKDVHPRSKLAVARRLLLLALKRDYGFSDVVCDSPVFEKATRLDNGDVKLEFRHAPKGWYVYNDDFSQELSFELRDADGVWHPAQVRNLHKPTYVWDGASGVGRDAHLVIGWAPGAHVFAPKG
;
A
#
# COMPACT_ATOMS: atom_id res chain seq x y z
N VAL A 1 -5.98 -6.43 -17.38
CA VAL A 1 -4.83 -6.96 -16.60
C VAL A 1 -4.39 -5.91 -15.59
N TRP A 2 -3.98 -6.35 -14.40
CA TRP A 2 -3.39 -5.54 -13.36
C TRP A 2 -1.98 -6.03 -13.03
N PHE A 3 -1.13 -5.13 -12.59
CA PHE A 3 0.23 -5.42 -12.14
C PHE A 3 0.31 -5.28 -10.62
N ALA A 4 0.82 -6.29 -9.93
CA ALA A 4 1.00 -6.26 -8.48
C ALA A 4 2.50 -6.22 -8.16
N ALA A 5 2.98 -5.14 -7.59
CA ALA A 5 4.40 -4.94 -7.32
C ALA A 5 4.68 -4.33 -5.94
N GLY A 6 5.88 -4.48 -5.47
CA GLY A 6 6.33 -3.93 -4.20
C GLY A 6 7.24 -4.87 -3.42
N GLN A 7 7.34 -4.62 -2.12
CA GLN A 7 8.22 -5.39 -1.24
C GLN A 7 7.48 -6.48 -0.44
N SER A 8 8.00 -6.85 0.72
CA SER A 8 7.52 -7.99 1.51
C SER A 8 6.02 -7.98 1.82
N ASN A 9 5.42 -6.83 2.08
CA ASN A 9 3.99 -6.72 2.32
C ASN A 9 3.13 -7.00 1.09
N MET A 10 3.66 -6.79 -0.13
CA MET A 10 3.07 -7.29 -1.36
C MET A 10 3.42 -8.77 -1.56
N GLU A 11 4.63 -9.19 -1.24
CA GLU A 11 5.13 -10.55 -1.52
C GLU A 11 4.50 -11.64 -0.65
N LEU A 12 4.03 -11.32 0.55
CA LEU A 12 3.51 -12.31 1.48
C LEU A 12 2.48 -13.21 0.82
N GLN A 13 2.78 -14.51 0.88
CA GLN A 13 2.04 -15.54 0.16
C GLN A 13 0.73 -15.88 0.84
N ILE A 14 -0.27 -16.27 0.04
CA ILE A 14 -1.59 -16.64 0.52
C ILE A 14 -1.60 -17.98 1.25
N VAL A 15 -0.76 -18.91 0.87
CA VAL A 15 -0.78 -20.28 1.40
C VAL A 15 0.32 -20.57 2.40
N ALA A 16 -0.06 -21.27 3.42
CA ALA A 16 0.67 -21.64 4.59
C ALA A 16 1.93 -22.47 4.29
N GLY A 17 3.04 -21.86 4.37
CA GLY A 17 4.38 -22.46 4.53
C GLY A 17 5.25 -21.54 5.33
N SER A 18 4.82 -20.31 5.51
CA SER A 18 5.49 -19.32 6.35
C SER A 18 4.60 -18.95 7.54
N PRO A 19 5.14 -18.92 8.75
CA PRO A 19 4.45 -18.35 9.90
C PRO A 19 3.97 -16.91 9.67
N ARG A 20 4.52 -16.23 8.66
CA ARG A 20 4.22 -14.85 8.28
C ARG A 20 2.99 -14.72 7.36
N SER A 21 2.57 -15.78 6.66
CA SER A 21 1.42 -15.76 5.74
C SER A 21 0.09 -16.16 6.39
N ARG A 22 -0.03 -16.00 7.69
CA ARG A 22 -1.24 -16.38 8.44
C ARG A 22 -2.35 -15.34 8.31
N ASP A 23 -2.84 -15.10 7.11
CA ASP A 23 -4.21 -14.66 6.95
C ASP A 23 -5.08 -15.90 7.27
N GLY A 24 -5.73 -15.90 8.44
CA GLY A 24 -6.50 -17.07 8.92
C GLY A 24 -7.61 -17.54 7.98
N ASN A 25 -8.01 -16.68 7.03
CA ASN A 25 -9.02 -16.97 6.02
C ASN A 25 -8.42 -17.43 4.68
N GLY A 26 -7.12 -17.31 4.47
CA GLY A 26 -6.48 -17.56 3.17
C GLY A 26 -6.75 -18.96 2.65
N LEU A 27 -6.56 -19.98 3.46
CA LEU A 27 -6.77 -21.38 3.06
C LEU A 27 -8.26 -21.65 2.74
N LEU A 28 -9.18 -21.17 3.56
CA LEU A 28 -10.61 -21.32 3.32
C LEU A 28 -11.04 -20.62 2.03
N LEU A 29 -10.65 -19.38 1.84
CA LEU A 29 -11.01 -18.61 0.65
C LEU A 29 -10.40 -19.17 -0.63
N THR A 30 -9.19 -19.72 -0.59
CA THR A 30 -8.57 -20.38 -1.75
C THR A 30 -9.23 -21.71 -2.06
N SER A 31 -9.58 -22.51 -1.06
CA SER A 31 -10.21 -23.83 -1.26
C SER A 31 -11.65 -23.73 -1.80
N MET A 32 -12.36 -22.65 -1.48
CA MET A 32 -13.73 -22.41 -1.93
C MET A 32 -13.84 -21.56 -3.20
N ALA A 33 -12.74 -20.95 -3.66
CA ALA A 33 -12.78 -20.03 -4.76
C ALA A 33 -12.98 -20.74 -6.11
N ARG A 34 -14.10 -20.47 -6.77
CA ARG A 34 -14.32 -20.83 -8.17
C ARG A 34 -14.07 -19.59 -9.02
N LEU A 35 -12.88 -19.50 -9.60
CA LEU A 35 -12.41 -18.33 -10.35
C LEU A 35 -12.02 -18.71 -11.80
N PRO A 36 -12.99 -19.20 -12.61
CA PRO A 36 -12.70 -19.79 -13.93
C PRO A 36 -12.06 -18.79 -14.90
N TYR A 37 -12.29 -17.51 -14.72
CA TYR A 37 -11.78 -16.45 -15.59
C TYR A 37 -10.68 -15.60 -14.96
N VAL A 38 -10.17 -15.98 -13.79
CA VAL A 38 -8.97 -15.34 -13.23
C VAL A 38 -7.73 -16.05 -13.73
N ARG A 39 -6.75 -15.27 -14.17
CA ARG A 39 -5.42 -15.75 -14.57
C ARG A 39 -4.38 -14.98 -13.77
N PHE A 40 -3.30 -15.66 -13.44
CA PHE A 40 -2.15 -15.03 -12.81
C PHE A 40 -0.85 -15.42 -13.50
N ALA A 41 0.12 -14.54 -13.43
CA ALA A 41 1.49 -14.81 -13.78
C ALA A 41 2.39 -14.38 -12.61
N LYS A 42 3.32 -15.24 -12.20
CA LYS A 42 4.28 -14.91 -11.13
C LYS A 42 5.65 -14.71 -11.72
N ASN A 43 6.20 -13.51 -11.56
CA ASN A 43 7.57 -13.24 -11.95
C ASN A 43 8.56 -13.92 -11.01
N ARG A 44 9.69 -14.33 -11.56
CA ARG A 44 10.82 -14.81 -10.76
C ARG A 44 11.52 -13.62 -10.12
N LYS A 45 11.99 -13.79 -8.90
CA LYS A 45 12.87 -12.82 -8.24
C LYS A 45 14.19 -12.79 -8.97
N THR A 46 14.36 -11.82 -9.80
CA THR A 46 15.58 -11.59 -10.57
C THR A 46 15.78 -10.10 -10.79
N TRP A 47 17.00 -9.69 -10.98
CA TRP A 47 17.40 -8.34 -11.30
C TRP A 47 18.36 -8.34 -12.49
N SER A 48 18.40 -7.23 -13.20
CA SER A 48 19.27 -7.06 -14.37
C SER A 48 19.68 -5.60 -14.54
N VAL A 49 20.89 -5.40 -14.99
CA VAL A 49 21.44 -4.05 -15.29
C VAL A 49 20.88 -3.49 -16.61
N ALA A 50 20.27 -4.31 -17.44
CA ALA A 50 19.64 -3.92 -18.68
C ALA A 50 18.27 -4.62 -18.81
N PRO A 51 17.33 -4.05 -19.56
CA PRO A 51 16.05 -4.70 -19.85
C PRO A 51 16.22 -6.12 -20.39
N THR A 52 15.43 -7.06 -19.91
CA THR A 52 15.45 -8.46 -20.33
C THR A 52 14.14 -8.83 -21.04
N ASN A 53 14.15 -9.95 -21.76
CA ASN A 53 12.97 -10.48 -22.45
C ASN A 53 12.33 -11.68 -21.73
N ALA A 54 12.91 -12.12 -20.61
CA ALA A 54 12.50 -13.33 -19.92
C ALA A 54 11.96 -13.01 -18.52
N ALA A 55 10.68 -12.71 -18.43
CA ALA A 55 10.12 -12.22 -17.19
C ALA A 55 9.41 -13.25 -16.34
N TYR A 56 8.57 -14.08 -16.90
CA TYR A 56 7.55 -14.76 -16.10
C TYR A 56 7.32 -16.21 -16.52
N ALA A 57 6.74 -16.97 -15.58
CA ALA A 57 6.46 -18.40 -15.79
C ALA A 57 5.26 -18.69 -16.71
N GLY A 58 4.72 -17.65 -17.37
CA GLY A 58 3.51 -17.75 -18.19
C GLY A 58 2.22 -17.65 -17.37
N TRP A 59 1.10 -17.45 -18.09
CA TRP A 59 -0.22 -17.37 -17.50
C TRP A 59 -0.71 -18.71 -16.97
N GLN A 60 -1.19 -18.71 -15.74
CA GLN A 60 -1.74 -19.88 -15.07
C GLN A 60 -3.20 -19.67 -14.70
N ARG A 61 -3.95 -20.75 -14.69
CA ARG A 61 -5.32 -20.78 -14.16
C ARG A 61 -5.29 -20.82 -12.65
N PHE A 62 -6.33 -20.24 -12.07
CA PHE A 62 -6.56 -20.42 -10.65
C PHE A 62 -7.20 -21.77 -10.40
N GLU A 63 -6.42 -22.70 -9.86
CA GLU A 63 -6.88 -24.04 -9.47
C GLU A 63 -6.79 -24.17 -7.96
N PRO A 64 -7.92 -24.27 -7.22
CA PRO A 64 -7.92 -24.32 -5.76
C PRO A 64 -6.98 -25.38 -5.18
N ALA A 65 -6.92 -26.55 -5.79
CA ALA A 65 -6.04 -27.64 -5.36
C ALA A 65 -4.55 -27.30 -5.46
N SER A 66 -4.15 -26.43 -6.40
CA SER A 66 -2.75 -26.04 -6.56
C SER A 66 -2.23 -25.16 -5.43
N PHE A 67 -3.11 -24.50 -4.68
CA PHE A 67 -2.74 -23.73 -3.48
C PHE A 67 -2.42 -24.60 -2.27
N ALA A 68 -2.93 -25.81 -2.23
CA ALA A 68 -2.62 -26.78 -1.19
C ALA A 68 -1.22 -27.39 -1.35
N ILE A 69 -0.61 -27.27 -2.52
CA ILE A 69 0.71 -27.83 -2.81
C ILE A 69 1.78 -26.82 -2.42
N VAL A 70 2.52 -27.10 -1.36
CA VAL A 70 3.66 -26.30 -0.93
C VAL A 70 4.68 -26.19 -2.07
N LYS A 71 5.14 -24.96 -2.35
CA LYS A 71 6.07 -24.63 -3.44
C LYS A 71 5.49 -24.71 -4.86
N SER A 72 4.17 -24.83 -5.04
CA SER A 72 3.59 -24.61 -6.36
C SER A 72 3.68 -23.11 -6.75
N PRO A 73 3.64 -22.75 -8.04
CA PRO A 73 3.56 -21.35 -8.44
C PRO A 73 2.36 -20.61 -7.83
N ALA A 74 1.23 -21.32 -7.66
CA ALA A 74 0.05 -20.77 -7.02
C ALA A 74 0.27 -20.48 -5.54
N SER A 75 0.96 -21.36 -4.80
CA SER A 75 1.28 -21.13 -3.39
C SER A 75 2.25 -19.98 -3.16
N ALA A 76 3.01 -19.62 -4.18
CA ALA A 76 3.93 -18.47 -4.15
C ALA A 76 3.26 -17.14 -4.50
N LEU A 77 1.98 -17.15 -4.92
CA LEU A 77 1.26 -15.93 -5.27
C LEU A 77 1.07 -15.03 -4.06
N SER A 78 1.22 -13.72 -4.27
CA SER A 78 0.91 -12.69 -3.29
C SER A 78 -0.52 -12.85 -2.76
N ALA A 79 -0.69 -12.84 -1.45
CA ALA A 79 -2.02 -12.86 -0.83
C ALA A 79 -2.82 -11.61 -1.24
N LEU A 80 -2.17 -10.44 -1.25
CA LEU A 80 -2.81 -9.18 -1.66
C LEU A 80 -3.24 -9.22 -3.12
N ALA A 81 -2.37 -9.67 -4.02
CA ALA A 81 -2.68 -9.80 -5.44
C ALA A 81 -3.82 -10.79 -5.69
N PHE A 82 -3.83 -11.93 -4.99
CA PHE A 82 -4.90 -12.91 -5.06
C PHE A 82 -6.24 -12.33 -4.62
N TYR A 83 -6.28 -11.71 -3.43
CA TYR A 83 -7.53 -11.14 -2.92
C TYR A 83 -8.04 -10.01 -3.82
N TYR A 84 -7.16 -9.14 -4.29
CA TYR A 84 -7.55 -8.09 -5.21
C TYR A 84 -8.16 -8.64 -6.50
N ALA A 85 -7.51 -9.61 -7.14
CA ALA A 85 -8.01 -10.22 -8.36
C ALA A 85 -9.34 -10.97 -8.14
N ARG A 86 -9.46 -11.69 -7.01
CA ARG A 86 -10.67 -12.39 -6.62
C ARG A 86 -11.85 -11.44 -6.39
N GLU A 87 -11.65 -10.44 -5.55
CA GLU A 87 -12.71 -9.48 -5.21
C GLU A 87 -13.12 -8.66 -6.45
N LEU A 88 -12.16 -8.32 -7.31
CA LEU A 88 -12.45 -7.63 -8.58
C LEU A 88 -13.27 -8.52 -9.54
N TYR A 89 -12.90 -9.79 -9.66
CA TYR A 89 -13.67 -10.76 -10.45
C TYR A 89 -15.09 -10.91 -9.93
N LEU A 90 -15.26 -11.06 -8.61
CA LEU A 90 -16.58 -11.22 -7.99
C LEU A 90 -17.46 -9.97 -8.13
N ALA A 91 -16.86 -8.79 -8.17
CA ALA A 91 -17.59 -7.53 -8.34
C ALA A 91 -18.00 -7.27 -9.79
N LEU A 92 -17.20 -7.68 -10.76
CA LEU A 92 -17.36 -7.31 -12.17
C LEU A 92 -17.84 -8.44 -13.07
N ASP A 93 -17.63 -9.70 -12.68
CA ASP A 93 -17.88 -10.90 -13.50
C ASP A 93 -17.22 -10.86 -14.89
N ILE A 94 -16.01 -10.31 -14.98
CA ILE A 94 -15.20 -10.23 -16.20
C ILE A 94 -13.88 -10.97 -16.03
N PRO A 95 -13.21 -11.39 -17.11
CA PRO A 95 -11.89 -12.00 -17.01
C PRO A 95 -10.87 -11.06 -16.36
N ILE A 96 -10.19 -11.53 -15.31
CA ILE A 96 -9.16 -10.78 -14.59
C ILE A 96 -7.80 -11.46 -14.77
N GLY A 97 -6.82 -10.68 -15.22
CA GLY A 97 -5.41 -11.07 -15.23
C GLY A 97 -4.63 -10.28 -14.18
N ILE A 98 -3.76 -10.95 -13.43
CA ILE A 98 -2.84 -10.28 -12.51
C ILE A 98 -1.41 -10.81 -12.67
N VAL A 99 -0.47 -9.89 -12.82
CA VAL A 99 0.98 -10.19 -12.84
C VAL A 99 1.54 -9.83 -11.48
N ASP A 100 2.00 -10.83 -10.74
CA ASP A 100 2.63 -10.62 -9.43
C ASP A 100 4.14 -10.55 -9.58
N SER A 101 4.68 -9.38 -9.26
CA SER A 101 6.10 -9.05 -9.29
C SER A 101 6.47 -8.36 -7.99
N SER A 102 6.81 -9.13 -6.97
CA SER A 102 7.08 -8.64 -5.63
C SER A 102 8.37 -9.20 -5.07
N TRP A 103 9.12 -8.39 -4.31
CA TRP A 103 10.39 -8.79 -3.72
C TRP A 103 10.65 -8.10 -2.37
N GLY A 104 10.60 -8.88 -1.29
CA GLY A 104 10.77 -8.39 0.07
C GLY A 104 12.11 -7.67 0.30
N GLY A 105 12.06 -6.57 1.06
CA GLY A 105 13.23 -5.79 1.44
C GLY A 105 13.79 -4.90 0.33
N THR A 106 13.07 -4.64 -0.75
CA THR A 106 13.54 -3.78 -1.84
C THR A 106 13.09 -2.33 -1.66
N ASN A 107 13.93 -1.38 -2.09
CA ASN A 107 13.60 0.03 -2.16
C ASN A 107 12.81 0.36 -3.43
N ILE A 108 12.21 1.55 -3.48
CA ILE A 108 11.42 2.02 -4.63
C ILE A 108 12.28 2.20 -5.88
N ASP A 109 13.53 2.62 -5.72
CA ASP A 109 14.43 2.96 -6.82
C ASP A 109 14.73 1.76 -7.73
N ALA A 110 14.77 0.57 -7.17
CA ALA A 110 15.01 -0.65 -7.95
C ALA A 110 13.86 -0.95 -8.96
N TRP A 111 12.67 -0.42 -8.71
CA TRP A 111 11.47 -0.59 -9.52
C TRP A 111 11.23 0.55 -10.49
N THR A 112 11.94 1.67 -10.33
CA THR A 112 11.77 2.88 -11.13
C THR A 112 12.55 2.74 -12.43
N PRO A 113 11.93 2.91 -13.60
CA PRO A 113 12.65 2.91 -14.87
C PRO A 113 13.51 4.17 -15.02
N ARG A 114 14.48 4.12 -15.92
CA ARG A 114 15.34 5.26 -16.21
C ARG A 114 14.55 6.48 -16.66
N GLU A 115 13.56 6.28 -17.48
CA GLU A 115 12.68 7.32 -18.01
C GLU A 115 11.96 8.10 -16.90
N GLY A 116 11.70 7.46 -15.76
CA GLY A 116 11.17 8.12 -14.58
C GLY A 116 12.15 9.12 -14.00
N TYR A 117 13.42 8.75 -13.89
CA TYR A 117 14.46 9.67 -13.40
C TYR A 117 14.78 10.79 -14.40
N ASP A 118 14.70 10.50 -15.70
CA ASP A 118 14.87 11.52 -16.75
C ASP A 118 13.78 12.61 -16.65
N LEU A 119 12.58 12.27 -16.14
CA LEU A 119 11.49 13.21 -15.87
C LEU A 119 11.62 13.91 -14.50
N HIS A 120 12.34 13.32 -13.57
CA HIS A 120 12.55 13.79 -12.20
C HIS A 120 14.04 13.94 -11.89
N PRO A 121 14.73 14.90 -12.57
CA PRO A 121 16.19 15.05 -12.46
C PRO A 121 16.66 15.44 -11.05
N GLU A 122 15.77 15.97 -10.21
CA GLU A 122 16.05 16.29 -8.81
C GLU A 122 16.39 15.02 -7.98
N LEU A 123 15.99 13.84 -8.43
CA LEU A 123 16.28 12.54 -7.79
C LEU A 123 17.60 11.93 -8.28
N ALA A 124 18.16 12.47 -9.35
CA ALA A 124 19.32 11.91 -10.05
C ALA A 124 20.70 12.16 -9.41
N PRO A 125 20.90 12.99 -8.39
CA PRO A 125 22.25 13.37 -8.01
C PRO A 125 23.00 12.38 -7.14
N GLY A 126 24.18 12.04 -7.57
CA GLY A 126 25.37 11.79 -6.78
C GLY A 126 25.54 10.43 -6.13
N LYS A 127 24.53 9.80 -5.61
CA LYS A 127 24.65 8.53 -4.90
C LYS A 127 24.34 7.32 -5.79
N TYR A 128 23.53 7.54 -6.82
CA TYR A 128 23.16 6.52 -7.79
C TYR A 128 23.35 7.07 -9.20
N PRO A 129 24.37 6.61 -9.94
CA PRO A 129 24.61 7.05 -11.31
C PRO A 129 23.55 6.42 -12.25
N VAL A 130 22.30 6.82 -12.10
CA VAL A 130 21.21 6.44 -13.02
C VAL A 130 21.24 7.28 -14.30
N THR A 131 22.13 8.28 -14.33
CA THR A 131 22.33 9.18 -15.45
C THR A 131 23.14 8.52 -16.60
N ALA A 132 23.37 9.26 -17.68
CA ALA A 132 24.01 8.86 -18.94
C ALA A 132 25.29 8.01 -18.83
N ASN A 133 25.86 7.89 -17.66
CA ASN A 133 27.09 7.12 -17.37
C ASN A 133 26.82 5.75 -16.70
N TRP A 134 25.56 5.31 -16.61
CA TRP A 134 25.26 3.96 -16.18
C TRP A 134 26.01 2.96 -17.08
N ASN A 135 27.04 2.35 -16.52
CA ASN A 135 27.82 1.36 -17.25
C ASN A 135 27.41 -0.05 -16.79
N PRO A 136 26.67 -0.80 -17.64
CA PRO A 136 26.26 -2.17 -17.33
C PRO A 136 27.44 -3.10 -17.01
N SER A 137 28.64 -2.78 -17.50
CA SER A 137 29.85 -3.59 -17.27
C SER A 137 30.36 -3.48 -15.83
N LEU A 138 30.13 -2.35 -15.15
CA LEU A 138 30.49 -2.17 -13.75
C LEU A 138 29.54 -2.98 -12.81
N ALA A 139 28.39 -3.35 -13.29
CA ALA A 139 27.40 -4.09 -12.53
C ALA A 139 27.72 -5.59 -12.38
N LYS A 140 28.55 -6.16 -13.23
CA LYS A 140 28.83 -7.60 -13.24
C LYS A 140 29.69 -8.12 -12.07
N GLY A 141 30.29 -7.26 -11.28
CA GLY A 141 31.24 -7.75 -10.26
C GLY A 141 31.19 -7.07 -8.90
N ALA A 142 30.46 -5.97 -8.72
CA ALA A 142 30.68 -5.09 -7.58
C ALA A 142 29.36 -4.68 -6.85
N ILE A 143 28.20 -5.20 -7.21
CA ILE A 143 26.95 -4.76 -6.58
C ILE A 143 26.65 -5.64 -5.36
N SER A 144 27.23 -5.25 -4.24
CA SER A 144 26.71 -5.64 -2.93
C SER A 144 25.23 -5.21 -2.84
N GLY A 145 24.30 -6.15 -2.62
CA GLY A 145 22.88 -5.86 -2.59
C GLY A 145 22.26 -5.58 -3.97
N GLY A 146 22.64 -6.32 -5.02
CA GLY A 146 22.24 -6.09 -6.42
C GLY A 146 20.80 -5.71 -6.68
N CYS A 147 19.84 -6.30 -5.95
CA CYS A 147 18.41 -5.97 -6.09
C CYS A 147 17.99 -4.61 -5.49
N GLN A 148 18.89 -3.88 -4.85
CA GLN A 148 18.64 -2.53 -4.30
C GLN A 148 19.12 -1.41 -5.22
N GLN A 149 19.80 -1.76 -6.31
CA GLN A 149 20.29 -0.76 -7.24
C GLN A 149 19.13 -0.19 -8.06
N PRO A 150 19.19 1.09 -8.43
CA PRO A 150 18.14 1.71 -9.24
C PRO A 150 17.88 0.94 -10.54
N THR A 151 16.63 0.83 -10.93
CA THR A 151 16.16 0.29 -12.21
C THR A 151 16.32 -1.23 -12.40
N VAL A 152 17.10 -1.92 -11.56
CA VAL A 152 17.50 -3.33 -11.83
C VAL A 152 16.34 -4.33 -11.75
N ILE A 153 15.38 -4.11 -10.86
CA ILE A 153 14.18 -4.96 -10.78
C ILE A 153 13.22 -4.60 -11.91
N TYR A 154 13.06 -3.30 -12.20
CA TYR A 154 12.32 -2.87 -13.37
C TYR A 154 12.82 -3.58 -14.64
N ASN A 155 14.11 -3.54 -14.91
CA ASN A 155 14.72 -4.15 -16.10
C ASN A 155 14.43 -5.65 -16.24
N ALA A 156 14.37 -6.36 -15.12
CA ALA A 156 14.21 -7.82 -15.13
C ALA A 156 12.76 -8.28 -15.02
N GLN A 157 11.87 -7.46 -14.44
CA GLN A 157 10.53 -7.93 -14.08
C GLN A 157 9.39 -7.10 -14.68
N LEU A 158 9.57 -5.80 -14.97
CA LEU A 158 8.55 -4.97 -15.59
C LEU A 158 8.75 -4.79 -17.08
N ALA A 159 9.97 -4.45 -17.50
CA ALA A 159 10.27 -4.24 -18.92
C ALA A 159 9.83 -5.41 -19.81
N PRO A 160 10.01 -6.69 -19.40
CA PRO A 160 9.52 -7.82 -20.19
C PRO A 160 7.98 -7.94 -20.24
N VAL A 161 7.25 -7.26 -19.35
CA VAL A 161 5.78 -7.27 -19.31
C VAL A 161 5.19 -6.09 -20.10
N ALA A 162 6.00 -5.10 -20.42
CA ALA A 162 5.60 -3.86 -21.11
C ALA A 162 4.69 -4.02 -22.34
N PRO A 163 4.80 -5.08 -23.16
CA PRO A 163 3.88 -5.27 -24.30
C PRO A 163 2.42 -5.53 -23.90
N PHE A 164 2.14 -5.91 -22.66
CA PHE A 164 0.77 -6.19 -22.23
C PHE A 164 -0.01 -4.91 -21.97
N ALA A 165 -1.26 -4.87 -22.43
CA ALA A 165 -2.20 -3.83 -22.05
C ALA A 165 -2.56 -3.98 -20.56
N VAL A 166 -1.93 -3.18 -19.72
CA VAL A 166 -2.14 -3.15 -18.28
C VAL A 166 -2.98 -1.94 -17.91
N ARG A 167 -4.06 -2.15 -17.14
CA ARG A 167 -4.93 -1.05 -16.67
C ARG A 167 -4.21 -0.16 -15.68
N GLY A 168 -3.43 -0.77 -14.81
CA GLY A 168 -2.71 -0.11 -13.75
C GLY A 168 -2.00 -1.11 -12.85
N ALA A 169 -1.47 -0.61 -11.75
CA ALA A 169 -0.80 -1.42 -10.75
C ALA A 169 -1.40 -1.24 -9.36
N ILE A 170 -1.30 -2.31 -8.56
CA ILE A 170 -1.38 -2.24 -7.11
C ILE A 170 0.04 -2.29 -6.54
N TRP A 171 0.37 -1.38 -5.63
CA TRP A 171 1.72 -1.17 -5.12
C TRP A 171 1.76 -1.21 -3.58
N TYR A 172 2.67 -1.98 -2.99
CA TYR A 172 2.88 -1.97 -1.55
C TYR A 172 4.37 -1.98 -1.21
N GLN A 173 4.91 -0.81 -0.93
CA GLN A 173 6.32 -0.59 -0.61
C GLN A 173 6.46 0.73 0.17
N GLY A 174 7.57 0.93 0.83
CA GLY A 174 7.94 2.13 1.59
C GLY A 174 8.76 1.78 2.82
N GLU A 175 8.55 0.62 3.40
CA GLU A 175 9.17 0.19 4.65
C GLU A 175 10.70 0.15 4.56
N HIS A 176 11.25 -0.28 3.40
CA HIS A 176 12.69 -0.32 3.23
C HIS A 176 13.31 1.08 3.20
N ASN A 177 12.64 2.04 2.55
CA ASN A 177 13.14 3.41 2.43
C ASN A 177 13.19 4.15 3.78
N THR A 178 12.44 3.71 4.80
CA THR A 178 12.57 4.27 6.18
C THR A 178 13.95 4.03 6.79
N ASN A 179 14.75 3.11 6.27
CA ASN A 179 16.12 2.88 6.74
C ASN A 179 17.13 3.91 6.22
N HIS A 180 16.74 4.75 5.26
CA HIS A 180 17.60 5.70 4.56
C HIS A 180 17.11 7.12 4.80
N GLU A 181 17.74 7.84 5.73
CA GLU A 181 17.32 9.17 6.16
C GLU A 181 17.28 10.18 5.01
N ASP A 182 18.18 10.05 4.05
CA ASP A 182 18.27 10.93 2.88
C ASP A 182 17.22 10.61 1.79
N GLU A 183 16.57 9.46 1.82
CA GLU A 183 15.55 9.06 0.85
C GLU A 183 14.13 9.44 1.31
N VAL A 184 13.90 9.51 2.62
CA VAL A 184 12.59 9.76 3.21
C VAL A 184 11.96 11.07 2.74
N PRO A 185 12.65 12.23 2.76
CA PRO A 185 12.06 13.51 2.35
C PRO A 185 11.66 13.56 0.87
N THR A 186 12.22 12.68 0.05
CA THR A 186 12.02 12.64 -1.40
C THR A 186 11.10 11.50 -1.84
N TYR A 187 10.49 10.77 -0.89
CA TYR A 187 9.73 9.56 -1.23
C TYR A 187 8.53 9.85 -2.14
N ALA A 188 7.82 10.97 -1.99
CA ALA A 188 6.74 11.38 -2.89
C ALA A 188 7.28 11.61 -4.33
N ALA A 189 8.38 12.33 -4.47
CA ALA A 189 9.02 12.54 -5.78
C ALA A 189 9.48 11.21 -6.41
N ARG A 190 9.98 10.26 -5.61
CA ARG A 190 10.32 8.90 -6.08
C ARG A 190 9.10 8.13 -6.55
N MET A 191 7.95 8.31 -5.89
CA MET A 191 6.67 7.72 -6.35
C MET A 191 6.21 8.35 -7.67
N HIS A 192 6.37 9.65 -7.87
CA HIS A 192 6.14 10.30 -9.16
C HIS A 192 7.05 9.74 -10.25
N ALA A 193 8.35 9.64 -9.98
CA ALA A 193 9.31 9.07 -10.94
C ALA A 193 8.95 7.62 -11.32
N LEU A 194 8.58 6.80 -10.35
CA LEU A 194 8.11 5.43 -10.61
C LEU A 194 6.85 5.43 -11.47
N HIS A 195 5.86 6.22 -11.12
CA HIS A 195 4.56 6.24 -11.81
C HIS A 195 4.66 6.80 -13.23
N ASP A 196 5.34 7.93 -13.42
CA ASP A 196 5.53 8.53 -14.73
C ASP A 196 6.39 7.64 -15.64
N GLY A 197 7.38 6.99 -15.07
CA GLY A 197 8.15 5.99 -15.78
C GLY A 197 7.31 4.79 -16.22
N TRP A 198 6.41 4.31 -15.36
CA TRP A 198 5.49 3.21 -15.72
C TRP A 198 4.43 3.63 -16.74
N LYS A 199 3.90 4.86 -16.67
CA LYS A 199 3.04 5.43 -17.74
C LYS A 199 3.72 5.34 -19.11
N LYS A 200 5.02 5.67 -19.18
CA LYS A 200 5.80 5.53 -20.43
C LYS A 200 6.04 4.08 -20.80
N THR A 201 6.42 3.24 -19.85
CA THR A 201 6.69 1.81 -20.05
C THR A 201 5.50 1.08 -20.69
N PHE A 202 4.28 1.36 -20.21
CA PHE A 202 3.05 0.73 -20.68
C PHE A 202 2.33 1.56 -21.74
N GLU A 203 2.93 2.64 -22.23
CA GLU A 203 2.34 3.55 -23.21
C GLU A 203 0.90 3.97 -22.84
N ASN A 204 0.67 4.16 -21.55
CA ASN A 204 -0.64 4.44 -20.98
C ASN A 204 -0.58 5.70 -20.10
N PRO A 205 -0.97 6.89 -20.59
CA PRO A 205 -0.97 8.12 -19.81
C PRO A 205 -1.97 8.08 -18.65
N ASP A 206 -3.00 7.24 -18.75
CA ASP A 206 -4.03 7.04 -17.72
C ASP A 206 -3.73 5.84 -16.81
N PHE A 207 -2.47 5.36 -16.81
CA PHE A 207 -2.06 4.24 -15.97
C PHE A 207 -2.38 4.52 -14.50
N LYS A 208 -3.13 3.62 -13.88
CA LYS A 208 -3.55 3.78 -12.48
C LYS A 208 -2.52 3.18 -11.53
N LEU A 209 -2.18 3.92 -10.49
CA LEU A 209 -1.34 3.42 -9.39
C LEU A 209 -2.15 3.44 -8.09
N TYR A 210 -2.75 2.31 -7.73
CA TYR A 210 -3.38 2.16 -6.42
C TYR A 210 -2.38 1.56 -5.46
N PHE A 211 -2.11 2.27 -4.38
CA PHE A 211 -1.03 1.86 -3.49
C PHE A 211 -1.47 1.80 -2.03
N VAL A 212 -0.69 1.11 -1.24
CA VAL A 212 -0.94 0.90 0.18
C VAL A 212 -0.01 1.80 0.98
N GLN A 213 -0.56 2.63 1.86
CA GLN A 213 0.22 3.32 2.87
C GLN A 213 0.90 2.29 3.77
N ILE A 214 2.18 2.44 4.07
CA ILE A 214 2.87 1.51 4.97
C ILE A 214 2.15 1.47 6.32
N ALA A 215 1.95 0.26 6.85
CA ALA A 215 1.22 0.08 8.10
C ALA A 215 2.02 0.62 9.28
N GLN A 216 1.31 1.04 10.32
CA GLN A 216 1.97 1.43 11.55
C GLN A 216 2.77 0.25 12.13
N TYR A 217 3.99 0.54 12.54
CA TYR A 217 4.91 -0.43 13.11
C TYR A 217 5.68 0.20 14.26
N TRP A 218 5.75 -0.51 15.38
CA TRP A 218 6.57 -0.08 16.49
C TRP A 218 8.03 -0.44 16.24
N CYS A 219 8.85 0.58 16.04
CA CYS A 219 10.28 0.42 15.74
C CYS A 219 11.14 0.16 16.99
N GLY A 220 10.54 -0.23 18.12
CA GLY A 220 11.24 -0.31 19.41
C GLY A 220 11.50 1.10 19.97
N ASP A 221 12.63 1.24 20.67
CA ASP A 221 13.04 2.52 21.27
C ASP A 221 13.79 3.44 20.29
N ASP A 222 13.78 3.13 18.98
CA ASP A 222 14.38 3.96 17.95
C ASP A 222 13.39 5.04 17.47
N GLU A 223 13.32 6.14 18.21
CA GLU A 223 12.46 7.30 17.90
C GLU A 223 12.76 7.86 16.50
N LYS A 224 14.03 7.94 16.09
CA LYS A 224 14.40 8.47 14.76
C LYS A 224 13.85 7.58 13.65
N ARG A 225 13.84 6.28 13.83
CA ARG A 225 13.24 5.36 12.86
C ARG A 225 11.74 5.49 12.83
N LEU A 226 11.11 5.72 13.98
CA LEU A 226 9.67 5.96 14.06
C LEU A 226 9.29 7.27 13.33
N ASP A 227 10.06 8.34 13.53
CA ASP A 227 9.84 9.61 12.81
C ASP A 227 9.95 9.39 11.29
N ARG A 228 11.00 8.71 10.81
CA ARG A 228 11.16 8.37 9.38
C ARG A 228 9.98 7.51 8.85
N TRP A 229 9.42 6.65 9.69
CA TRP A 229 8.26 5.85 9.32
C TRP A 229 7.03 6.73 9.05
N PHE A 230 6.73 7.66 9.95
CA PHE A 230 5.66 8.64 9.77
C PHE A 230 5.94 9.59 8.59
N ASP A 231 7.18 9.97 8.38
CA ASP A 231 7.52 10.83 7.25
C ASP A 231 7.29 10.12 5.90
N VAL A 232 7.61 8.83 5.77
CA VAL A 232 7.25 8.06 4.56
C VAL A 232 5.73 8.00 4.39
N GLN A 233 4.95 7.80 5.46
CA GLN A 233 3.48 7.83 5.37
C GLN A 233 2.97 9.20 4.88
N ARG A 234 3.51 10.32 5.37
CA ARG A 234 3.18 11.67 4.90
C ARG A 234 3.56 11.88 3.43
N GLN A 235 4.72 11.37 3.00
CA GLN A 235 5.12 11.43 1.60
C GLN A 235 4.19 10.61 0.69
N GLN A 236 3.67 9.48 1.18
CA GLN A 236 2.66 8.70 0.49
C GLN A 236 1.32 9.46 0.38
N GLU A 237 0.90 10.15 1.43
CA GLU A 237 -0.27 11.05 1.42
C GLU A 237 -0.10 12.18 0.40
N LYS A 238 1.06 12.85 0.45
CA LYS A 238 1.40 13.91 -0.49
C LYS A 238 1.29 13.44 -1.94
N PHE A 239 1.88 12.31 -2.28
CA PHE A 239 1.77 11.74 -3.63
C PHE A 239 0.31 11.45 -4.02
N ALA A 240 -0.51 10.91 -3.10
CA ALA A 240 -1.92 10.64 -3.37
C ALA A 240 -2.75 11.91 -3.64
N GLU A 241 -2.37 13.04 -3.05
CA GLU A 241 -3.01 14.34 -3.26
C GLU A 241 -2.57 14.99 -4.58
N GLU A 242 -1.31 14.79 -4.98
CA GLU A 242 -0.70 15.40 -6.16
C GLU A 242 -1.01 14.65 -7.47
N GLU A 243 -1.23 13.31 -7.41
CA GLU A 243 -1.39 12.48 -8.61
C GLU A 243 -2.84 11.99 -8.79
N PRO A 244 -3.58 12.52 -9.76
CA PRO A 244 -5.00 12.18 -9.98
C PRO A 244 -5.22 10.73 -10.44
N ASN A 245 -4.20 10.08 -11.01
CA ASN A 245 -4.25 8.68 -11.40
C ASN A 245 -3.79 7.73 -10.28
N ALA A 246 -3.49 8.26 -9.09
CA ALA A 246 -3.16 7.47 -7.92
C ALA A 246 -4.33 7.36 -6.93
N GLY A 247 -4.29 6.34 -6.08
CA GLY A 247 -5.21 6.19 -4.96
C GLY A 247 -4.56 5.40 -3.83
N MET A 248 -4.76 5.84 -2.60
CA MET A 248 -4.10 5.28 -1.42
C MET A 248 -5.07 4.48 -0.56
N ALA A 249 -4.71 3.23 -0.27
CA ALA A 249 -5.36 2.42 0.76
C ALA A 249 -4.64 2.64 2.11
N VAL A 250 -5.27 3.33 3.03
CA VAL A 250 -4.76 3.55 4.39
C VAL A 250 -4.80 2.25 5.19
N THR A 251 -3.82 2.00 6.04
CA THR A 251 -3.68 0.75 6.81
C THR A 251 -3.40 0.97 8.30
N SER A 252 -3.64 2.16 8.82
CA SER A 252 -3.38 2.48 10.23
C SER A 252 -4.13 1.59 11.21
N ASP A 253 -5.25 1.03 10.79
CA ASP A 253 -6.13 0.16 11.56
C ASP A 253 -5.91 -1.35 11.33
N VAL A 254 -5.17 -1.75 10.29
CA VAL A 254 -4.84 -3.17 9.99
C VAL A 254 -3.43 -3.55 10.46
N ARG A 255 -3.04 -3.04 11.59
CA ARG A 255 -1.68 -3.13 12.12
C ARG A 255 -1.44 -4.34 13.02
N SER A 256 -0.20 -4.75 13.09
CA SER A 256 0.34 -5.51 14.21
C SER A 256 1.49 -4.71 14.81
N TRP A 257 1.35 -4.24 16.04
CA TRP A 257 2.35 -3.36 16.67
C TRP A 257 3.79 -3.89 16.62
N LYS A 258 3.94 -5.21 16.69
CA LYS A 258 5.25 -5.90 16.79
C LYS A 258 5.67 -6.58 15.50
N ASP A 259 4.82 -6.56 14.47
CA ASP A 259 5.11 -7.19 13.17
C ASP A 259 4.91 -6.16 12.07
N VAL A 260 5.97 -5.88 11.33
CA VAL A 260 5.97 -4.99 10.17
C VAL A 260 5.04 -5.51 9.04
N HIS A 261 4.56 -6.74 9.17
CA HIS A 261 3.73 -7.42 8.19
C HIS A 261 2.30 -7.66 8.73
N PRO A 262 1.37 -6.69 8.58
CA PRO A 262 -0.03 -6.89 8.93
C PRO A 262 -0.61 -8.09 8.19
N ARG A 263 -1.40 -8.91 8.91
CA ARG A 263 -1.95 -10.17 8.38
C ARG A 263 -3.19 -9.96 7.51
N SER A 264 -3.96 -8.92 7.75
CA SER A 264 -5.24 -8.64 7.08
C SER A 264 -5.11 -8.17 5.63
N LYS A 265 -4.53 -8.99 4.77
CA LYS A 265 -4.36 -8.66 3.35
C LYS A 265 -5.70 -8.54 2.61
N LEU A 266 -6.74 -9.25 3.04
CA LEU A 266 -8.09 -9.12 2.46
C LEU A 266 -8.67 -7.72 2.69
N ALA A 267 -8.53 -7.15 3.90
CA ALA A 267 -9.01 -5.80 4.19
C ALA A 267 -8.31 -4.76 3.30
N VAL A 268 -7.00 -4.89 3.14
CA VAL A 268 -6.20 -4.02 2.25
C VAL A 268 -6.63 -4.18 0.79
N ALA A 269 -6.81 -5.41 0.32
CA ALA A 269 -7.27 -5.70 -1.05
C ALA A 269 -8.63 -5.07 -1.35
N ARG A 270 -9.56 -5.11 -0.40
CA ARG A 270 -10.88 -4.48 -0.54
C ARG A 270 -10.80 -2.96 -0.64
N ARG A 271 -9.89 -2.30 0.08
CA ARG A 271 -9.67 -0.86 -0.05
C ARG A 271 -9.13 -0.50 -1.44
N LEU A 272 -8.17 -1.27 -1.94
CA LEU A 272 -7.69 -1.11 -3.33
C LEU A 272 -8.79 -1.39 -4.36
N LEU A 273 -9.62 -2.39 -4.12
CA LEU A 273 -10.79 -2.69 -4.97
C LEU A 273 -11.77 -1.51 -5.05
N LEU A 274 -12.11 -0.90 -3.90
CA LEU A 274 -13.04 0.23 -3.88
C LEU A 274 -12.52 1.41 -4.71
N LEU A 275 -11.21 1.68 -4.67
CA LEU A 275 -10.57 2.67 -5.54
C LEU A 275 -10.79 2.33 -7.01
N ALA A 276 -10.51 1.08 -7.42
CA ALA A 276 -10.69 0.65 -8.78
C ALA A 276 -12.16 0.70 -9.23
N LEU A 277 -13.08 0.18 -8.43
CA LEU A 277 -14.50 0.19 -8.74
C LEU A 277 -15.01 1.60 -9.03
N LYS A 278 -14.67 2.56 -8.18
CA LYS A 278 -15.09 3.95 -8.35
C LYS A 278 -14.42 4.64 -9.52
N ARG A 279 -13.09 4.53 -9.61
CA ARG A 279 -12.30 5.37 -10.52
C ARG A 279 -12.13 4.77 -11.92
N ASP A 280 -12.28 3.44 -12.06
CA ASP A 280 -12.06 2.74 -13.33
C ASP A 280 -13.29 2.02 -13.88
N TYR A 281 -14.18 1.56 -13.01
CA TYR A 281 -15.29 0.68 -13.40
C TYR A 281 -16.67 1.32 -13.24
N GLY A 282 -16.75 2.62 -12.96
CA GLY A 282 -17.99 3.40 -13.01
C GLY A 282 -18.94 3.24 -11.82
N PHE A 283 -18.49 2.69 -10.69
CA PHE A 283 -19.28 2.57 -9.46
C PHE A 283 -19.26 3.88 -8.68
N SER A 284 -19.98 4.90 -9.17
CA SER A 284 -19.96 6.27 -8.63
C SER A 284 -20.32 6.39 -7.15
N ASP A 285 -21.21 5.51 -6.66
CA ASP A 285 -21.73 5.56 -5.29
C ASP A 285 -20.80 4.91 -4.26
N VAL A 286 -19.71 4.28 -4.73
CA VAL A 286 -18.71 3.67 -3.85
C VAL A 286 -17.91 4.76 -3.13
N VAL A 287 -17.82 4.66 -1.81
CA VAL A 287 -16.87 5.43 -0.99
C VAL A 287 -15.55 4.69 -0.99
N CYS A 288 -14.54 5.24 -1.63
CA CYS A 288 -13.24 4.57 -1.82
C CYS A 288 -12.09 5.24 -1.07
N ASP A 289 -12.22 6.54 -0.80
CA ASP A 289 -11.19 7.29 -0.10
C ASP A 289 -11.32 7.12 1.41
N SER A 290 -10.19 6.91 2.08
CA SER A 290 -10.16 6.83 3.54
C SER A 290 -10.42 8.20 4.16
N PRO A 291 -10.91 8.27 5.42
CA PRO A 291 -11.01 9.53 6.14
C PRO A 291 -9.67 10.26 6.19
N VAL A 292 -9.65 11.53 5.80
CA VAL A 292 -8.49 12.41 5.86
C VAL A 292 -8.77 13.51 6.86
N PHE A 293 -7.85 13.72 7.81
CA PHE A 293 -7.95 14.83 8.75
C PHE A 293 -8.00 16.16 8.00
N GLU A 294 -8.93 17.01 8.36
CA GLU A 294 -9.13 18.30 7.73
C GLU A 294 -8.89 19.47 8.69
N LYS A 295 -9.48 19.39 9.89
CA LYS A 295 -9.45 20.50 10.82
C LYS A 295 -9.57 20.05 12.27
N ALA A 296 -8.85 20.75 13.16
CA ALA A 296 -9.04 20.72 14.59
C ALA A 296 -9.60 22.06 15.08
N THR A 297 -10.65 22.03 15.89
CA THR A 297 -11.28 23.25 16.47
C THR A 297 -11.39 23.08 17.97
N ARG A 298 -10.80 24.03 18.72
CA ARG A 298 -10.97 24.08 20.17
C ARG A 298 -12.37 24.62 20.48
N LEU A 299 -13.11 23.92 21.32
CA LEU A 299 -14.43 24.30 21.78
C LEU A 299 -14.35 25.09 23.10
N ASP A 300 -15.42 25.83 23.42
CA ASP A 300 -15.49 26.69 24.62
C ASP A 300 -15.35 25.91 25.93
N ASN A 301 -15.73 24.64 25.94
CA ASN A 301 -15.58 23.72 27.09
C ASN A 301 -14.16 23.13 27.22
N GLY A 302 -13.22 23.51 26.34
CA GLY A 302 -11.85 23.01 26.29
C GLY A 302 -11.64 21.74 25.48
N ASP A 303 -12.69 21.10 24.97
CA ASP A 303 -12.59 19.95 24.09
C ASP A 303 -12.02 20.36 22.70
N VAL A 304 -11.46 19.39 21.98
CA VAL A 304 -11.00 19.58 20.60
C VAL A 304 -11.85 18.74 19.66
N LYS A 305 -12.53 19.41 18.74
CA LYS A 305 -13.30 18.77 17.66
C LYS A 305 -12.36 18.51 16.48
N LEU A 306 -12.31 17.27 15.99
CA LEU A 306 -11.62 16.89 14.76
C LEU A 306 -12.63 16.65 13.64
N GLU A 307 -12.36 17.24 12.49
CA GLU A 307 -13.17 17.10 11.27
C GLU A 307 -12.37 16.33 10.22
N PHE A 308 -13.05 15.46 9.48
CA PHE A 308 -12.43 14.59 8.49
C PHE A 308 -13.17 14.65 7.16
N ARG A 309 -12.44 14.79 6.05
CA ARG A 309 -12.97 14.59 4.70
C ARG A 309 -13.21 13.10 4.43
N HIS A 310 -14.01 12.78 3.44
CA HIS A 310 -14.32 11.43 2.98
C HIS A 310 -14.98 10.51 4.01
N ALA A 311 -15.63 11.09 5.02
CA ALA A 311 -16.32 10.36 6.06
C ALA A 311 -17.82 10.73 6.17
N PRO A 312 -18.62 10.70 5.07
CA PRO A 312 -19.99 11.24 5.04
C PRO A 312 -20.96 10.49 5.94
N LYS A 313 -20.64 9.26 6.33
CA LYS A 313 -21.46 8.42 7.23
C LYS A 313 -20.75 8.06 8.53
N GLY A 314 -19.71 8.81 8.89
CA GLY A 314 -18.80 8.44 9.95
C GLY A 314 -17.71 7.48 9.48
N TRP A 315 -16.85 7.09 10.40
CA TRP A 315 -15.79 6.14 10.17
C TRP A 315 -15.61 5.24 11.39
N TYR A 316 -15.03 4.10 11.19
CA TYR A 316 -14.67 3.15 12.24
C TYR A 316 -13.25 2.64 12.03
N VAL A 317 -12.64 2.20 13.09
CA VAL A 317 -11.34 1.53 13.04
C VAL A 317 -11.57 0.05 12.82
N TYR A 318 -11.01 -0.49 11.74
CA TYR A 318 -10.95 -1.94 11.58
C TYR A 318 -9.88 -2.49 12.51
N ASN A 319 -10.27 -3.46 13.30
CA ASN A 319 -9.40 -3.98 14.34
C ASN A 319 -9.42 -5.51 14.31
N ASP A 320 -8.29 -6.12 13.97
CA ASP A 320 -8.19 -7.58 13.86
C ASP A 320 -8.38 -8.30 15.19
N ASP A 321 -8.08 -7.65 16.29
CA ASP A 321 -8.17 -8.22 17.62
C ASP A 321 -9.32 -7.66 18.48
N PHE A 322 -10.12 -6.77 17.92
CA PHE A 322 -11.24 -6.09 18.59
C PHE A 322 -10.90 -5.38 19.90
N SER A 323 -9.62 -5.24 20.23
CA SER A 323 -9.12 -4.77 21.50
C SER A 323 -8.61 -3.33 21.50
N GLN A 324 -8.53 -2.67 20.32
CA GLN A 324 -7.88 -1.37 20.24
C GLN A 324 -8.87 -0.22 20.31
N GLU A 325 -8.82 0.48 21.40
CA GLU A 325 -9.40 1.81 21.50
C GLU A 325 -8.48 2.81 20.76
N LEU A 326 -9.09 3.77 20.08
CA LEU A 326 -8.35 4.94 19.59
C LEU A 326 -7.90 5.73 20.81
N SER A 327 -6.60 5.85 20.95
CA SER A 327 -6.00 6.67 21.98
C SER A 327 -5.47 7.98 21.36
N PHE A 328 -5.64 9.15 22.00
CA PHE A 328 -5.19 10.48 21.54
C PHE A 328 -4.48 11.23 22.67
N GLU A 329 -3.44 12.00 22.38
CA GLU A 329 -2.78 12.91 23.30
C GLU A 329 -2.90 14.35 22.82
N LEU A 330 -3.06 15.26 23.75
CA LEU A 330 -3.00 16.68 23.49
C LEU A 330 -1.70 17.23 24.05
N ARG A 331 -1.00 18.02 23.26
CA ARG A 331 0.20 18.70 23.68
C ARG A 331 -0.15 20.06 24.23
N ASP A 332 0.31 20.40 25.44
CA ASP A 332 0.12 21.71 26.02
C ASP A 332 1.14 22.75 25.51
N ALA A 333 1.02 23.99 26.00
CA ALA A 333 1.91 25.10 25.63
C ALA A 333 3.36 24.88 26.09
N ASP A 334 3.56 24.10 27.13
CA ASP A 334 4.88 23.76 27.70
C ASP A 334 5.51 22.56 26.95
N GLY A 335 4.79 21.99 25.99
CA GLY A 335 5.25 20.87 25.17
C GLY A 335 5.02 19.52 25.81
N VAL A 336 4.28 19.42 26.90
CA VAL A 336 3.96 18.17 27.58
C VAL A 336 2.75 17.51 26.94
N TRP A 337 2.83 16.20 26.70
CA TRP A 337 1.75 15.41 26.15
C TRP A 337 0.83 14.91 27.28
N HIS A 338 -0.46 15.09 27.08
CA HIS A 338 -1.50 14.69 28.01
C HIS A 338 -2.49 13.77 27.33
N PRO A 339 -2.86 12.67 28.01
CA PRO A 339 -3.84 11.74 27.47
C PRO A 339 -5.22 12.40 27.27
N ALA A 340 -5.87 12.10 26.17
CA ALA A 340 -7.18 12.63 25.83
C ALA A 340 -8.24 11.53 25.69
N GLN A 341 -9.44 11.74 26.24
CA GLN A 341 -10.57 10.86 26.00
C GLN A 341 -11.25 11.16 24.70
N VAL A 342 -11.47 10.13 23.90
CA VAL A 342 -12.27 10.24 22.69
C VAL A 342 -13.75 10.13 23.06
N ARG A 343 -14.52 11.18 22.73
CA ARG A 343 -15.98 11.15 22.77
C ARG A 343 -16.47 11.16 21.34
N ASN A 344 -17.11 10.09 20.93
CA ASN A 344 -17.83 10.08 19.68
C ASN A 344 -19.21 10.71 19.90
N LEU A 345 -19.50 11.83 19.28
CA LEU A 345 -20.81 12.50 19.36
C LEU A 345 -21.91 11.70 18.65
N HIS A 346 -21.54 10.84 17.73
CA HIS A 346 -22.43 9.86 17.14
C HIS A 346 -21.90 8.46 17.49
N LYS A 347 -22.54 7.79 18.46
CA LYS A 347 -22.31 6.35 18.60
C LYS A 347 -22.54 5.73 17.23
N PRO A 348 -21.60 4.96 16.67
CA PRO A 348 -21.93 4.09 15.59
C PRO A 348 -22.97 3.12 16.14
N THR A 349 -24.22 3.36 15.86
CA THR A 349 -25.24 2.35 16.03
C THR A 349 -24.86 1.29 15.03
N TYR A 350 -24.37 0.16 15.49
CA TYR A 350 -24.25 -1.06 14.71
C TYR A 350 -25.65 -1.53 14.32
N VAL A 351 -26.25 -0.84 13.38
CA VAL A 351 -27.46 -1.27 12.72
C VAL A 351 -27.13 -1.34 11.25
N TRP A 352 -26.97 -2.53 10.80
CA TRP A 352 -26.93 -2.91 9.40
C TRP A 352 -28.39 -2.79 8.86
N ASP A 353 -28.88 -1.57 8.72
CA ASP A 353 -30.04 -1.33 7.87
C ASP A 353 -29.66 -0.25 6.82
N GLY A 354 -29.76 -0.62 5.58
CA GLY A 354 -29.44 0.22 4.44
C GLY A 354 -30.42 1.40 4.24
N ALA A 355 -31.14 1.87 5.27
CA ALA A 355 -32.25 2.80 5.10
C ALA A 355 -32.26 4.01 6.03
N SER A 356 -31.51 4.07 7.11
CA SER A 356 -31.55 5.24 8.00
C SER A 356 -30.47 6.26 7.64
N GLY A 357 -30.89 7.40 7.10
CA GLY A 357 -30.06 8.58 6.90
C GLY A 357 -29.51 9.09 8.22
N VAL A 358 -28.35 8.60 8.64
CA VAL A 358 -27.65 9.09 9.81
C VAL A 358 -26.86 10.33 9.45
N GLY A 359 -26.97 11.31 10.33
CA GLY A 359 -26.53 12.68 10.24
C GLY A 359 -25.21 12.97 9.55
N ARG A 360 -25.18 14.10 8.94
CA ARG A 360 -24.26 14.56 7.91
C ARG A 360 -22.85 14.92 8.37
N ASP A 361 -22.50 14.76 9.65
CA ASP A 361 -21.23 15.24 10.17
C ASP A 361 -20.58 14.21 11.08
N ALA A 362 -19.53 13.56 10.58
CA ALA A 362 -18.69 12.72 11.42
C ALA A 362 -17.71 13.61 12.18
N HIS A 363 -17.96 13.79 13.46
CA HIS A 363 -17.08 14.52 14.35
C HIS A 363 -16.49 13.59 15.39
N LEU A 364 -15.19 13.67 15.57
CA LEU A 364 -14.51 13.10 16.72
C LEU A 364 -14.28 14.23 17.71
N VAL A 365 -14.83 14.11 18.93
CA VAL A 365 -14.54 15.06 20.01
C VAL A 365 -13.56 14.39 20.97
N ILE A 366 -12.44 15.06 21.16
CA ILE A 366 -11.42 14.64 22.11
C ILE A 366 -11.61 15.44 23.37
N GLY A 367 -12.02 14.77 24.44
CA GLY A 367 -12.10 15.36 25.76
C GLY A 367 -10.85 15.07 26.59
N TRP A 368 -10.51 15.99 27.45
CA TRP A 368 -9.38 15.90 28.37
C TRP A 368 -9.68 14.91 29.51
N ALA A 369 -8.87 13.87 29.68
CA ALA A 369 -8.91 13.00 30.85
C ALA A 369 -7.51 12.51 31.23
N PRO A 370 -7.15 12.56 32.52
CA PRO A 370 -5.88 11.99 32.98
C PRO A 370 -5.82 10.47 32.74
N GLY A 371 -4.86 9.98 32.02
CA GLY A 371 -4.52 8.57 31.92
C GLY A 371 -4.71 7.86 30.56
N ALA A 372 -5.17 8.54 29.48
CA ALA A 372 -5.30 7.94 28.15
C ALA A 372 -4.19 8.41 27.18
N HIS A 373 -3.57 7.55 26.39
CA HIS A 373 -2.48 7.90 25.47
C HIS A 373 -2.90 7.91 24.01
N VAL A 374 -2.54 8.97 23.27
CA VAL A 374 -2.83 9.10 21.84
C VAL A 374 -1.59 9.59 21.13
N PHE A 375 -1.26 8.93 20.05
CA PHE A 375 -0.33 9.48 19.09
C PHE A 375 -1.09 10.33 18.06
N ALA A 376 -1.11 11.65 18.23
CA ALA A 376 -1.34 12.53 17.10
C ALA A 376 -0.04 12.57 16.30
N PRO A 377 -0.09 12.57 14.96
CA PRO A 377 1.11 12.85 14.18
C PRO A 377 1.67 14.18 14.65
N LYS A 378 2.96 14.18 14.96
CA LYS A 378 3.67 15.43 15.25
C LYS A 378 3.50 16.31 14.02
N GLY A 379 2.80 17.46 14.17
CA GLY A 379 2.64 18.48 13.14
C GLY A 379 3.96 19.11 12.74
#